data_36b8620c8b6f0e93818a27f267e58f35
#
_entry.id   36b8620c8b6f0e93818a27f267e58f35
#
_cell.length_a   1.000
_cell.length_b   1.000
_cell.length_c   1.000
_cell.angle_alpha   90.00
_cell.angle_beta   90.00
_cell.angle_gamma   90.00
#
_symmetry.space_group_name_H-M   'P 1'
#
loop_
_entity.id
_entity.type
_entity.pdbx_description
1 polymer ?
#
loop_
_entity_poly.entity_id
_entity_poly.type
_entity_poly.pdbx_seq_one_letter_code
_entity_poly.pdbx_strand_id
1 'polypeptide(L)'
;NPLKLTEVSINGKNRLTNNRNLNIKTLLSWDITQQLYNYRDTYGLPTDGYTVADGWDSPTTKLKGHGSGHYMSSLAFAFASCNPNEETAEKTELRKRIKRMVDELRACQERTFVWDSTLNRYREARDYAPEEVLMKMGGSWADFDKCKKDYRNYGYGYLNAIPAAHPALIEKYAPYNNEQGVWAPYYTIHKQLAGLIDIANNIDDKEIAAKALLIAKDMGLWVWNRMHYRTYVKADGDK
;
A
#
# COMPACT_ATOMS: atom_id res chain seq x y z
N ASN A 1 -29.55 -0.57 -7.91
CA ASN A 1 -28.19 -0.26 -7.47
C ASN A 1 -28.16 -0.26 -5.96
N PRO A 2 -27.13 -0.80 -5.31
CA PRO A 2 -27.00 -0.68 -3.88
C PRO A 2 -26.82 0.80 -3.50
N LEU A 3 -27.36 1.19 -2.35
CA LEU A 3 -27.17 2.53 -1.80
C LEU A 3 -25.69 2.74 -1.45
N LYS A 4 -25.18 3.94 -1.70
CA LYS A 4 -23.85 4.31 -1.23
C LYS A 4 -23.89 4.55 0.28
N LEU A 5 -22.76 4.35 0.96
CA LEU A 5 -22.69 4.57 2.39
C LEU A 5 -23.05 6.04 2.77
N THR A 6 -22.73 6.98 1.90
CA THR A 6 -23.09 8.40 2.04
C THR A 6 -24.59 8.71 1.88
N GLU A 7 -25.37 7.76 1.37
CA GLU A 7 -26.83 7.88 1.18
C GLU A 7 -27.62 7.26 2.34
N VAL A 8 -26.93 6.69 3.33
CA VAL A 8 -27.54 6.04 4.50
C VAL A 8 -27.12 6.75 5.76
N SER A 9 -28.07 7.15 6.57
CA SER A 9 -27.82 7.73 7.90
C SER A 9 -28.52 6.97 8.99
N ILE A 10 -27.85 6.83 10.13
CA ILE A 10 -28.45 6.26 11.35
C ILE A 10 -28.77 7.45 12.26
N ASN A 11 -30.05 7.68 12.50
CA ASN A 11 -30.52 8.80 13.29
C ASN A 11 -30.58 8.48 14.78
N GLY A 12 -30.40 9.51 15.60
CA GLY A 12 -30.55 9.47 17.04
C GLY A 12 -29.36 8.86 17.78
N LYS A 13 -29.42 8.93 19.12
CA LYS A 13 -28.42 8.34 20.01
C LYS A 13 -28.79 6.87 20.28
N ASN A 14 -28.01 5.97 19.73
CA ASN A 14 -28.19 4.54 19.91
C ASN A 14 -26.82 3.83 19.92
N ARG A 15 -26.81 2.51 20.13
CA ARG A 15 -25.58 1.72 20.21
C ARG A 15 -24.72 1.85 18.94
N LEU A 16 -25.34 1.88 17.75
CA LEU A 16 -24.62 1.93 16.47
C LEU A 16 -23.92 3.28 16.29
N THR A 17 -24.64 4.39 16.55
CA THR A 17 -24.05 5.73 16.47
C THR A 17 -22.96 5.95 17.51
N ASN A 18 -23.13 5.40 18.74
CA ASN A 18 -22.11 5.47 19.78
C ASN A 18 -20.83 4.70 19.37
N ASN A 19 -20.98 3.48 18.83
CA ASN A 19 -19.85 2.66 18.38
C ASN A 19 -19.15 3.31 17.19
N ARG A 20 -19.89 3.87 16.21
CA ARG A 20 -19.31 4.62 15.11
C ARG A 20 -18.45 5.78 15.61
N ASN A 21 -18.98 6.58 16.53
CA ASN A 21 -18.26 7.73 17.07
C ASN A 21 -17.01 7.31 17.85
N LEU A 22 -17.09 6.20 18.60
CA LEU A 22 -15.92 5.63 19.28
C LEU A 22 -14.87 5.17 18.28
N ASN A 23 -15.27 4.49 17.20
CA ASN A 23 -14.33 4.06 16.14
C ASN A 23 -13.65 5.24 15.47
N ILE A 24 -14.37 6.32 15.15
CA ILE A 24 -13.78 7.54 14.60
C ILE A 24 -12.73 8.13 15.56
N LYS A 25 -13.06 8.25 16.84
CA LYS A 25 -12.10 8.73 17.85
C LYS A 25 -10.86 7.84 17.94
N THR A 26 -11.03 6.53 17.90
CA THR A 26 -9.92 5.57 17.92
C THR A 26 -9.04 5.75 16.67
N LEU A 27 -9.62 5.83 15.46
CA LEU A 27 -8.87 6.07 14.23
C LEU A 27 -8.08 7.39 14.27
N LEU A 28 -8.69 8.44 14.83
CA LEU A 28 -8.05 9.74 14.96
C LEU A 28 -7.01 9.79 16.09
N SER A 29 -6.99 8.85 17.02
CA SER A 29 -5.92 8.73 18.03
C SER A 29 -4.66 8.02 17.51
N TRP A 30 -4.75 7.27 16.41
CA TRP A 30 -3.61 6.56 15.84
C TRP A 30 -2.61 7.52 15.21
N ASP A 31 -1.33 7.22 15.38
CA ASP A 31 -0.26 7.98 14.74
C ASP A 31 -0.15 7.62 13.25
N ILE A 32 -0.52 8.55 12.39
CA ILE A 32 -0.44 8.38 10.94
C ILE A 32 0.99 8.19 10.44
N THR A 33 1.99 8.73 11.15
CA THR A 33 3.39 8.57 10.77
C THR A 33 3.84 7.13 10.90
N GLN A 34 3.29 6.40 11.85
CA GLN A 34 3.51 4.97 12.03
C GLN A 34 3.00 4.14 10.84
N GLN A 35 1.87 4.56 10.25
CA GLN A 35 1.31 3.91 9.06
C GLN A 35 2.15 4.13 7.79
N LEU A 36 2.93 5.19 7.74
CA LEU A 36 3.73 5.62 6.59
C LEU A 36 5.21 5.25 6.71
N TYR A 37 5.70 4.94 7.92
CA TYR A 37 7.11 4.72 8.19
C TYR A 37 7.75 3.71 7.23
N ASN A 38 7.19 2.51 7.12
CA ASN A 38 7.75 1.44 6.31
C ASN A 38 7.78 1.75 4.82
N TYR A 39 6.81 2.50 4.32
CA TYR A 39 6.84 2.95 2.92
C TYR A 39 7.99 3.92 2.69
N ARG A 40 8.13 4.93 3.52
CA ARG A 40 9.21 5.91 3.39
C ARG A 40 10.58 5.25 3.47
N ASP A 41 10.77 4.35 4.43
CA ASP A 41 12.02 3.60 4.57
C ASP A 41 12.30 2.72 3.34
N THR A 42 11.33 2.00 2.84
CA THR A 42 11.46 1.14 1.65
C THR A 42 11.84 1.93 0.40
N TYR A 43 11.31 3.15 0.25
CA TYR A 43 11.58 4.00 -0.92
C TYR A 43 12.67 5.06 -0.67
N GLY A 44 13.38 4.99 0.43
CA GLY A 44 14.49 5.90 0.74
C GLY A 44 14.09 7.36 0.91
N LEU A 45 12.87 7.60 1.37
CA LEU A 45 12.43 8.91 1.81
C LEU A 45 12.81 9.13 3.29
N PRO A 46 13.04 10.39 3.73
CA PRO A 46 13.38 10.67 5.13
C PRO A 46 12.31 10.12 6.08
N THR A 47 12.75 9.50 7.17
CA THR A 47 11.89 8.96 8.24
C THR A 47 12.01 9.73 9.55
N ASP A 48 12.78 10.82 9.57
CA ASP A 48 12.89 11.69 10.74
C ASP A 48 11.52 12.26 11.10
N GLY A 49 11.15 12.15 12.39
CA GLY A 49 9.83 12.56 12.88
C GLY A 49 8.69 11.59 12.57
N TYR A 50 9.00 10.38 12.04
CA TYR A 50 8.05 9.29 11.88
C TYR A 50 8.23 8.25 12.96
N THR A 51 7.13 7.81 13.56
CA THR A 51 7.14 6.73 14.53
C THR A 51 7.35 5.39 13.83
N VAL A 52 8.28 4.60 14.33
CA VAL A 52 8.52 3.25 13.80
C VAL A 52 7.27 2.40 14.00
N ALA A 53 6.85 1.70 12.95
CA ALA A 53 5.71 0.80 13.03
C ALA A 53 6.02 -0.38 13.97
N ASP A 54 4.99 -0.92 14.61
CA ASP A 54 5.09 -2.03 15.56
C ASP A 54 4.17 -3.21 15.19
N GLY A 55 4.15 -4.22 16.03
CA GLY A 55 3.30 -5.40 15.88
C GLY A 55 3.53 -6.08 14.52
N TRP A 56 2.44 -6.39 13.83
CA TRP A 56 2.49 -7.05 12.52
C TRP A 56 2.97 -6.13 11.38
N ASP A 57 2.99 -4.84 11.61
CA ASP A 57 3.57 -3.85 10.69
C ASP A 57 5.01 -3.43 11.10
N SER A 58 5.61 -4.09 12.10
CA SER A 58 7.02 -3.86 12.46
C SER A 58 7.93 -3.96 11.22
N PRO A 59 9.00 -3.14 11.11
CA PRO A 59 9.95 -3.20 9.99
C PRO A 59 10.54 -4.58 9.72
N THR A 60 10.55 -5.47 10.72
CA THR A 60 11.09 -6.82 10.61
C THR A 60 10.07 -7.87 10.15
N THR A 61 8.80 -7.51 9.97
CA THR A 61 7.76 -8.48 9.54
C THR A 61 7.61 -8.53 8.03
N LYS A 62 7.20 -9.72 7.55
CA LYS A 62 6.90 -9.97 6.14
C LYS A 62 5.47 -9.57 5.74
N LEU A 63 4.68 -9.01 6.67
CA LEU A 63 3.31 -8.51 6.44
C LEU A 63 3.21 -7.00 6.55
N LYS A 64 4.31 -6.29 6.79
CA LYS A 64 4.30 -4.84 6.94
C LYS A 64 3.60 -4.15 5.76
N GLY A 65 2.75 -3.18 6.08
CA GLY A 65 1.92 -2.45 5.12
C GLY A 65 0.50 -2.97 4.95
N HIS A 66 0.15 -4.16 5.49
CA HIS A 66 -1.24 -4.61 5.45
C HIS A 66 -2.14 -3.77 6.37
N GLY A 67 -1.65 -3.41 7.56
CA GLY A 67 -2.37 -2.55 8.50
C GLY A 67 -2.65 -1.17 7.92
N SER A 68 -1.70 -0.60 7.17
CA SER A 68 -1.90 0.68 6.48
C SER A 68 -3.03 0.60 5.43
N GLY A 69 -3.19 -0.53 4.74
CA GLY A 69 -4.31 -0.76 3.83
C GLY A 69 -5.65 -0.77 4.56
N HIS A 70 -5.74 -1.50 5.67
CA HIS A 70 -6.92 -1.50 6.53
C HIS A 70 -7.22 -0.12 7.13
N TYR A 71 -6.18 0.62 7.53
CA TYR A 71 -6.32 1.97 8.03
C TYR A 71 -6.93 2.91 6.99
N MET A 72 -6.48 2.85 5.74
CA MET A 72 -7.06 3.61 4.63
C MET A 72 -8.54 3.29 4.39
N SER A 73 -8.91 2.00 4.36
CA SER A 73 -10.32 1.58 4.27
C SER A 73 -11.14 2.12 5.43
N SER A 74 -10.60 2.04 6.65
CA SER A 74 -11.28 2.52 7.85
C SER A 74 -11.48 4.03 7.83
N LEU A 75 -10.48 4.80 7.39
CA LEU A 75 -10.61 6.25 7.22
C LEU A 75 -11.68 6.61 6.18
N ALA A 76 -11.70 5.90 5.04
CA ALA A 76 -12.67 6.11 3.97
C ALA A 76 -14.11 5.85 4.44
N PHE A 77 -14.35 4.75 5.13
CA PHE A 77 -15.68 4.41 5.65
C PHE A 77 -16.09 5.31 6.83
N ALA A 78 -15.15 5.68 7.70
CA ALA A 78 -15.41 6.67 8.75
C ALA A 78 -15.84 8.00 8.15
N PHE A 79 -15.12 8.50 7.13
CA PHE A 79 -15.46 9.72 6.40
C PHE A 79 -16.85 9.63 5.75
N ALA A 80 -17.14 8.56 5.02
CA ALA A 80 -18.42 8.35 4.35
C ALA A 80 -19.61 8.24 5.33
N SER A 81 -19.34 7.82 6.58
CA SER A 81 -20.36 7.73 7.63
C SER A 81 -20.70 9.07 8.29
N CYS A 82 -19.91 10.12 8.02
CA CYS A 82 -20.19 11.46 8.50
C CYS A 82 -21.37 12.08 7.74
N ASN A 83 -22.10 13.01 8.38
CA ASN A 83 -23.15 13.75 7.69
C ASN A 83 -22.56 14.52 6.51
N PRO A 84 -23.04 14.30 5.26
CA PRO A 84 -22.50 14.99 4.09
C PRO A 84 -22.73 16.51 4.14
N ASN A 85 -23.76 16.96 4.82
CA ASN A 85 -24.15 18.37 4.90
C ASN A 85 -23.50 19.12 6.08
N GLU A 86 -22.68 18.44 6.89
CA GLU A 86 -22.02 19.04 8.04
C GLU A 86 -20.49 18.88 7.91
N GLU A 87 -19.77 19.96 8.15
CA GLU A 87 -18.32 19.96 8.22
C GLU A 87 -17.89 20.01 9.68
N THR A 88 -17.75 18.83 10.29
CA THR A 88 -17.28 18.68 11.67
C THR A 88 -15.75 18.64 11.75
N ALA A 89 -15.20 18.91 12.94
CA ALA A 89 -13.75 18.81 13.17
C ALA A 89 -13.24 17.41 12.87
N GLU A 90 -14.00 16.37 13.23
CA GLU A 90 -13.65 14.98 12.94
C GLU A 90 -13.63 14.71 11.43
N LYS A 91 -14.63 15.18 10.68
CA LYS A 91 -14.71 15.02 9.23
C LYS A 91 -13.53 15.71 8.52
N THR A 92 -13.23 16.93 8.94
CA THR A 92 -12.05 17.69 8.45
C THR A 92 -10.75 16.94 8.72
N GLU A 93 -10.56 16.42 9.94
CA GLU A 93 -9.34 15.66 10.30
C GLU A 93 -9.25 14.33 9.53
N LEU A 94 -10.37 13.62 9.34
CA LEU A 94 -10.41 12.41 8.51
C LEU A 94 -9.95 12.71 7.07
N ARG A 95 -10.50 13.77 6.45
CA ARG A 95 -10.10 14.21 5.09
C ARG A 95 -8.61 14.55 5.02
N LYS A 96 -8.09 15.26 6.01
CA LYS A 96 -6.67 15.61 6.10
C LYS A 96 -5.78 14.38 6.18
N ARG A 97 -6.16 13.37 6.97
CA ARG A 97 -5.42 12.11 7.08
C ARG A 97 -5.48 11.31 5.80
N ILE A 98 -6.65 11.21 5.17
CA ILE A 98 -6.80 10.56 3.87
C ILE A 98 -5.89 11.23 2.84
N LYS A 99 -5.93 12.57 2.76
CA LYS A 99 -5.06 13.32 1.85
C LYS A 99 -3.58 13.01 2.09
N ARG A 100 -3.15 13.02 3.36
CA ARG A 100 -1.76 12.73 3.74
C ARG A 100 -1.35 11.33 3.33
N MET A 101 -2.18 10.29 3.59
CA MET A 101 -1.90 8.93 3.15
C MET A 101 -1.71 8.86 1.63
N VAL A 102 -2.65 9.43 0.87
CA VAL A 102 -2.61 9.42 -0.59
C VAL A 102 -1.38 10.15 -1.13
N ASP A 103 -1.08 11.34 -0.62
CA ASP A 103 0.05 12.14 -1.10
C ASP A 103 1.40 11.47 -0.81
N GLU A 104 1.59 10.95 0.39
CA GLU A 104 2.87 10.31 0.77
C GLU A 104 3.05 8.95 0.08
N LEU A 105 1.99 8.16 -0.10
CA LEU A 105 2.05 6.92 -0.85
C LEU A 105 2.35 7.19 -2.34
N ARG A 106 1.78 8.25 -2.92
CA ARG A 106 2.13 8.66 -4.28
C ARG A 106 3.60 9.06 -4.41
N ALA A 107 4.10 9.84 -3.47
CA ALA A 107 5.52 10.22 -3.44
C ALA A 107 6.45 8.99 -3.36
N CYS A 108 6.06 7.97 -2.60
CA CYS A 108 6.79 6.69 -2.57
C CYS A 108 6.74 5.99 -3.95
N GLN A 109 5.54 5.86 -4.52
CA GLN A 109 5.34 5.17 -5.81
C GLN A 109 6.12 5.82 -6.95
N GLU A 110 6.15 7.14 -7.02
CA GLU A 110 6.86 7.91 -8.05
C GLU A 110 8.38 7.67 -8.04
N ARG A 111 8.94 7.19 -6.93
CA ARG A 111 10.34 6.78 -6.87
C ARG A 111 10.68 5.61 -7.80
N THR A 112 9.67 4.83 -8.20
CA THR A 112 9.83 3.72 -9.14
C THR A 112 9.72 4.13 -10.61
N PHE A 113 9.50 5.40 -10.91
CA PHE A 113 9.31 5.91 -12.25
C PHE A 113 10.66 6.17 -12.91
N VAL A 114 11.28 5.13 -13.42
CA VAL A 114 12.56 5.20 -14.13
C VAL A 114 12.32 5.28 -15.63
N TRP A 115 12.58 6.45 -16.21
CA TRP A 115 12.49 6.63 -17.66
C TRP A 115 13.61 5.87 -18.38
N ASP A 116 13.25 5.14 -19.40
CA ASP A 116 14.19 4.45 -20.29
C ASP A 116 14.07 5.05 -21.70
N SER A 117 15.13 5.73 -22.13
CA SER A 117 15.16 6.39 -23.43
C SER A 117 15.18 5.42 -24.62
N THR A 118 15.69 4.21 -24.41
CA THR A 118 15.72 3.16 -25.45
C THR A 118 14.32 2.60 -25.67
N LEU A 119 13.56 2.40 -24.60
CA LEU A 119 12.19 1.90 -24.65
C LEU A 119 11.18 3.03 -24.92
N ASN A 120 11.59 4.29 -24.80
CA ASN A 120 10.74 5.48 -24.87
C ASN A 120 9.51 5.42 -23.93
N ARG A 121 9.71 4.87 -22.75
CA ARG A 121 8.70 4.76 -21.67
C ARG A 121 9.36 4.54 -20.32
N TYR A 122 8.58 4.61 -19.25
CA TYR A 122 9.04 4.13 -17.94
C TYR A 122 9.31 2.62 -17.98
N ARG A 123 10.36 2.18 -17.28
CA ARG A 123 10.64 0.75 -17.10
C ARG A 123 9.55 0.11 -16.26
N GLU A 124 8.89 -0.88 -16.82
CA GLU A 124 7.83 -1.64 -16.18
C GLU A 124 8.38 -2.86 -15.44
N ALA A 125 7.55 -3.52 -14.64
CA ALA A 125 7.95 -4.72 -13.91
C ALA A 125 8.49 -5.84 -14.82
N ARG A 126 7.98 -5.95 -16.05
CA ARG A 126 8.45 -6.93 -17.07
C ARG A 126 9.86 -6.68 -17.57
N ASP A 127 10.38 -5.48 -17.41
CA ASP A 127 11.72 -5.10 -17.90
C ASP A 127 12.83 -5.47 -16.91
N TYR A 128 12.47 -5.95 -15.71
CA TYR A 128 13.40 -6.37 -14.68
C TYR A 128 13.31 -7.88 -14.45
N ALA A 129 14.40 -8.60 -14.59
CA ALA A 129 14.45 -9.99 -14.18
C ALA A 129 14.36 -10.13 -12.65
N PRO A 130 13.83 -11.24 -12.12
CA PRO A 130 13.84 -11.48 -10.67
C PRO A 130 15.23 -11.37 -10.06
N GLU A 131 16.26 -11.78 -10.80
CA GLU A 131 17.66 -11.69 -10.39
C GLU A 131 18.12 -10.26 -10.14
N GLU A 132 17.70 -9.31 -10.97
CA GLU A 132 18.05 -7.88 -10.82
C GLU A 132 17.46 -7.31 -9.52
N VAL A 133 16.28 -7.76 -9.13
CA VAL A 133 15.62 -7.34 -7.89
C VAL A 133 16.21 -8.03 -6.66
N LEU A 134 16.73 -9.25 -6.85
CA LEU A 134 17.29 -10.08 -5.78
C LEU A 134 18.81 -9.94 -5.61
N MET A 135 19.49 -9.22 -6.49
CA MET A 135 20.97 -9.16 -6.55
C MET A 135 21.63 -8.73 -5.24
N LYS A 136 20.92 -8.00 -4.40
CA LYS A 136 21.43 -7.54 -3.11
C LYS A 136 21.04 -8.47 -1.94
N MET A 137 20.27 -9.50 -2.21
CA MET A 137 19.87 -10.48 -1.20
C MET A 137 20.88 -11.62 -1.15
N GLY A 138 21.41 -11.89 0.04
CA GLY A 138 22.29 -13.06 0.27
C GLY A 138 21.58 -14.40 0.34
N GLY A 139 20.32 -14.48 -0.09
CA GLY A 139 19.50 -15.69 -0.07
C GLY A 139 18.71 -15.93 1.21
N SER A 140 18.80 -15.04 2.20
CA SER A 140 18.04 -15.12 3.45
C SER A 140 17.16 -13.88 3.68
N TRP A 141 16.17 -14.02 4.57
CA TRP A 141 15.35 -12.89 5.00
C TRP A 141 16.17 -11.75 5.63
N ALA A 142 17.25 -12.08 6.33
CA ALA A 142 18.12 -11.08 6.94
C ALA A 142 18.74 -10.12 5.91
N ASP A 143 18.93 -10.60 4.68
CA ASP A 143 19.46 -9.78 3.59
C ASP A 143 18.38 -8.99 2.85
N PHE A 144 17.11 -9.22 3.17
CA PHE A 144 15.96 -8.60 2.53
C PHE A 144 15.98 -7.07 2.67
N ASP A 145 16.45 -6.57 3.80
CA ASP A 145 16.61 -5.13 4.05
C ASP A 145 17.62 -4.45 3.12
N LYS A 146 18.55 -5.22 2.54
CA LYS A 146 19.50 -4.72 1.54
C LYS A 146 18.80 -4.26 0.25
N CYS A 147 17.60 -4.79 -0.01
CA CYS A 147 16.76 -4.38 -1.15
C CYS A 147 15.90 -3.15 -0.88
N LYS A 148 15.82 -2.67 0.36
CA LYS A 148 15.24 -1.37 0.67
C LYS A 148 16.03 -0.28 -0.06
N LYS A 149 15.33 0.78 -0.45
CA LYS A 149 15.93 1.91 -1.20
C LYS A 149 16.43 1.55 -2.60
N ASP A 150 16.26 0.32 -3.05
CA ASP A 150 16.55 -0.12 -4.42
C ASP A 150 15.33 0.07 -5.36
N TYR A 151 14.54 1.09 -5.05
CA TYR A 151 13.24 1.38 -5.68
C TYR A 151 13.32 1.54 -7.19
N ARG A 152 14.48 1.90 -7.74
CA ARG A 152 14.70 2.01 -9.19
C ARG A 152 14.57 0.69 -9.92
N ASN A 153 14.73 -0.42 -9.22
CA ASN A 153 14.60 -1.78 -9.76
C ASN A 153 13.24 -2.43 -9.45
N TYR A 154 12.29 -1.69 -8.86
CA TYR A 154 10.98 -2.25 -8.54
C TYR A 154 10.02 -2.31 -9.73
N GLY A 155 10.21 -1.46 -10.72
CA GLY A 155 9.32 -1.31 -11.86
C GLY A 155 8.22 -0.28 -11.63
N TYR A 156 7.80 0.37 -12.70
CA TYR A 156 6.78 1.41 -12.70
C TYR A 156 5.51 0.97 -11.97
N GLY A 157 5.05 1.79 -11.07
CA GLY A 157 3.79 1.62 -10.35
C GLY A 157 3.86 0.74 -9.12
N TYR A 158 5.01 0.09 -8.81
CA TYR A 158 5.13 -0.67 -7.58
C TYR A 158 4.87 0.19 -6.35
N LEU A 159 4.00 -0.28 -5.49
CA LEU A 159 3.79 0.30 -4.16
C LEU A 159 3.51 -0.80 -3.15
N ASN A 160 4.40 -0.95 -2.19
CA ASN A 160 4.26 -1.83 -1.03
C ASN A 160 5.23 -1.35 0.05
N ALA A 161 4.92 -1.58 1.31
CA ALA A 161 5.86 -1.37 2.42
C ALA A 161 7.01 -2.38 2.42
N ILE A 162 6.92 -3.43 1.60
CA ILE A 162 7.93 -4.48 1.41
C ILE A 162 8.65 -4.23 0.08
N PRO A 163 9.98 -4.39 -0.01
CA PRO A 163 10.71 -4.33 -1.29
C PRO A 163 10.18 -5.31 -2.34
N ALA A 164 10.29 -4.98 -3.62
CA ALA A 164 9.86 -5.83 -4.73
C ALA A 164 10.63 -7.17 -4.82
N ALA A 165 11.71 -7.31 -4.09
CA ALA A 165 12.41 -8.57 -3.91
C ALA A 165 11.51 -9.68 -3.33
N HIS A 166 10.51 -9.34 -2.49
CA HIS A 166 9.61 -10.33 -1.91
C HIS A 166 8.68 -10.99 -2.94
N PRO A 167 7.94 -10.24 -3.79
CA PRO A 167 7.29 -10.84 -4.94
C PRO A 167 8.24 -11.60 -5.88
N ALA A 168 9.46 -11.09 -6.10
CA ALA A 168 10.45 -11.75 -6.94
C ALA A 168 10.89 -13.13 -6.39
N LEU A 169 10.91 -13.31 -5.07
CA LEU A 169 11.16 -14.61 -4.46
C LEU A 169 10.10 -15.67 -4.83
N ILE A 170 8.83 -15.26 -4.99
CA ILE A 170 7.77 -16.15 -5.48
C ILE A 170 8.10 -16.65 -6.89
N GLU A 171 8.57 -15.76 -7.76
CA GLU A 171 8.96 -16.10 -9.13
C GLU A 171 10.16 -17.06 -9.19
N LYS A 172 10.94 -17.13 -8.12
CA LYS A 172 12.07 -18.06 -7.95
C LYS A 172 11.69 -19.31 -7.14
N TYR A 173 10.39 -19.51 -6.87
CA TYR A 173 9.89 -20.64 -6.07
C TYR A 173 10.54 -20.74 -4.68
N ALA A 174 10.85 -19.62 -4.06
CA ALA A 174 11.39 -19.62 -2.71
C ALA A 174 10.40 -20.29 -1.73
N PRO A 175 10.92 -21.03 -0.70
CA PRO A 175 10.07 -21.73 0.24
C PRO A 175 9.11 -20.77 0.97
N TYR A 176 7.88 -21.23 1.20
CA TYR A 176 6.92 -20.53 2.04
C TYR A 176 7.25 -20.80 3.52
N ASN A 177 8.05 -19.93 4.10
CA ASN A 177 8.45 -20.03 5.50
C ASN A 177 8.81 -18.66 6.08
N ASN A 178 8.96 -18.61 7.41
CA ASN A 178 9.25 -17.37 8.14
C ASN A 178 10.71 -16.95 8.12
N GLU A 179 11.64 -17.88 7.87
CA GLU A 179 13.07 -17.60 8.00
C GLU A 179 13.69 -17.16 6.68
N GLN A 180 13.60 -17.98 5.65
CA GLN A 180 14.33 -17.77 4.39
C GLN A 180 13.40 -17.65 3.17
N GLY A 181 12.10 -17.75 3.37
CA GLY A 181 11.13 -17.82 2.31
C GLY A 181 10.28 -16.57 2.17
N VAL A 182 9.23 -16.72 1.38
CA VAL A 182 8.20 -15.72 1.19
C VAL A 182 7.05 -15.95 2.16
N TRP A 183 6.30 -14.88 2.43
CA TRP A 183 5.01 -14.93 3.10
C TRP A 183 3.92 -14.55 2.09
N ALA A 184 3.24 -13.43 2.27
CA ALA A 184 2.07 -13.07 1.50
C ALA A 184 2.17 -11.66 0.89
N PRO A 185 3.13 -11.37 -0.02
CA PRO A 185 3.32 -10.01 -0.56
C PRO A 185 2.11 -9.52 -1.36
N TYR A 186 1.42 -10.39 -2.09
CA TYR A 186 0.20 -10.02 -2.82
C TYR A 186 -1.00 -9.80 -1.90
N TYR A 187 -1.03 -10.41 -0.72
CA TYR A 187 -2.02 -10.08 0.31
C TYR A 187 -1.85 -8.63 0.79
N THR A 188 -0.64 -8.19 1.05
CA THR A 188 -0.38 -6.80 1.47
C THR A 188 -0.72 -5.82 0.35
N ILE A 189 -0.34 -6.10 -0.90
CA ILE A 189 -0.73 -5.31 -2.08
C ILE A 189 -2.25 -5.22 -2.19
N HIS A 190 -2.96 -6.34 -2.03
CA HIS A 190 -4.42 -6.37 -2.07
C HIS A 190 -5.05 -5.46 -1.00
N LYS A 191 -4.53 -5.44 0.23
CA LYS A 191 -5.04 -4.57 1.29
C LYS A 191 -4.83 -3.08 0.97
N GLN A 192 -3.70 -2.76 0.37
CA GLN A 192 -3.39 -1.38 -0.06
C GLN A 192 -4.29 -0.95 -1.22
N LEU A 193 -4.49 -1.82 -2.20
CA LEU A 193 -5.42 -1.58 -3.31
C LEU A 193 -6.85 -1.36 -2.80
N ALA A 194 -7.32 -2.20 -1.87
CA ALA A 194 -8.64 -2.05 -1.26
C ALA A 194 -8.77 -0.66 -0.59
N GLY A 195 -7.79 -0.27 0.24
CA GLY A 195 -7.82 1.02 0.93
C GLY A 195 -7.82 2.21 -0.03
N LEU A 196 -7.05 2.18 -1.11
CA LEU A 196 -7.01 3.23 -2.12
C LEU A 196 -8.34 3.33 -2.90
N ILE A 197 -8.94 2.18 -3.26
CA ILE A 197 -10.23 2.13 -3.94
C ILE A 197 -11.36 2.61 -3.02
N ASP A 198 -11.33 2.23 -1.74
CA ASP A 198 -12.28 2.70 -0.75
C ASP A 198 -12.21 4.22 -0.58
N ILE A 199 -11.01 4.80 -0.55
CA ILE A 199 -10.81 6.25 -0.54
C ILE A 199 -11.42 6.88 -1.81
N ALA A 200 -11.06 6.36 -3.00
CA ALA A 200 -11.52 6.90 -4.27
C ALA A 200 -13.05 6.92 -4.38
N ASN A 201 -13.71 5.93 -3.79
CA ASN A 201 -15.17 5.80 -3.86
C ASN A 201 -15.93 6.59 -2.79
N ASN A 202 -15.28 6.97 -1.69
CA ASN A 202 -15.98 7.47 -0.50
C ASN A 202 -15.59 8.90 -0.09
N ILE A 203 -14.49 9.46 -0.60
CA ILE A 203 -14.10 10.84 -0.32
C ILE A 203 -14.88 11.82 -1.21
N ASP A 204 -15.25 12.96 -0.69
CA ASP A 204 -15.94 14.04 -1.44
C ASP A 204 -14.99 14.93 -2.26
N ASP A 205 -13.69 14.88 -1.95
CA ASP A 205 -12.65 15.61 -2.67
C ASP A 205 -12.24 14.84 -3.94
N LYS A 206 -12.59 15.41 -5.10
CA LYS A 206 -12.33 14.78 -6.41
C LYS A 206 -10.86 14.66 -6.76
N GLU A 207 -10.00 15.55 -6.26
CA GLU A 207 -8.57 15.51 -6.50
C GLU A 207 -7.93 14.36 -5.73
N ILE A 208 -8.29 14.22 -4.46
CA ILE A 208 -7.83 13.10 -3.62
C ILE A 208 -8.34 11.77 -4.21
N ALA A 209 -9.61 11.70 -4.59
CA ALA A 209 -10.21 10.50 -5.19
C ALA A 209 -9.48 10.09 -6.49
N ALA A 210 -9.24 11.04 -7.39
CA ALA A 210 -8.53 10.79 -8.64
C ALA A 210 -7.09 10.33 -8.41
N LYS A 211 -6.38 10.93 -7.45
CA LYS A 211 -5.01 10.54 -7.09
C LYS A 211 -4.96 9.14 -6.48
N ALA A 212 -5.88 8.80 -5.57
CA ALA A 212 -5.97 7.46 -4.99
C ALA A 212 -6.23 6.39 -6.08
N LEU A 213 -7.16 6.67 -7.01
CA LEU A 213 -7.44 5.79 -8.13
C LEU A 213 -6.24 5.66 -9.08
N LEU A 214 -5.50 6.73 -9.33
CA LEU A 214 -4.28 6.69 -10.14
C LEU A 214 -3.21 5.80 -9.52
N ILE A 215 -2.98 5.91 -8.20
CA ILE A 215 -2.06 5.05 -7.47
C ILE A 215 -2.48 3.58 -7.62
N ALA A 216 -3.77 3.29 -7.39
CA ALA A 216 -4.31 1.93 -7.49
C ALA A 216 -4.18 1.37 -8.92
N LYS A 217 -4.43 2.19 -9.95
CA LYS A 217 -4.26 1.82 -11.36
C LYS A 217 -2.80 1.46 -11.67
N ASP A 218 -1.85 2.28 -11.25
CA ASP A 218 -0.43 2.03 -11.47
C ASP A 218 0.04 0.77 -10.74
N MET A 219 -0.45 0.52 -9.51
CA MET A 219 -0.21 -0.74 -8.79
C MET A 219 -0.80 -1.95 -9.55
N GLY A 220 -2.03 -1.82 -10.04
CA GLY A 220 -2.69 -2.86 -10.83
C GLY A 220 -1.92 -3.18 -12.11
N LEU A 221 -1.39 -2.17 -12.78
CA LEU A 221 -0.54 -2.34 -13.97
C LEU A 221 0.75 -3.08 -13.60
N TRP A 222 1.38 -2.76 -12.47
CA TRP A 222 2.56 -3.47 -11.99
C TRP A 222 2.27 -4.97 -11.76
N VAL A 223 1.18 -5.28 -11.04
CA VAL A 223 0.77 -6.66 -10.78
C VAL A 223 0.49 -7.40 -12.10
N TRP A 224 -0.27 -6.77 -13.01
CA TRP A 224 -0.58 -7.34 -14.31
C TRP A 224 0.67 -7.65 -15.12
N ASN A 225 1.64 -6.72 -15.15
CA ASN A 225 2.92 -6.92 -15.84
C ASN A 225 3.69 -8.13 -15.28
N ARG A 226 3.76 -8.27 -13.95
CA ARG A 226 4.44 -9.42 -13.33
C ARG A 226 3.74 -10.75 -13.64
N MET A 227 2.41 -10.77 -13.52
CA MET A 227 1.63 -11.98 -13.73
C MET A 227 1.51 -12.39 -15.20
N HIS A 228 1.45 -11.42 -16.12
CA HIS A 228 1.21 -11.68 -17.53
C HIS A 228 2.48 -12.01 -18.31
N TYR A 229 3.56 -11.25 -18.05
CA TYR A 229 4.79 -11.36 -18.85
C TYR A 229 5.87 -12.24 -18.24
N ARG A 230 5.69 -12.73 -17.02
CA ARG A 230 6.64 -13.64 -16.39
C ARG A 230 6.17 -15.09 -16.52
N THR A 231 7.10 -15.94 -16.98
CA THR A 231 6.93 -17.40 -16.92
C THR A 231 7.58 -17.87 -15.63
N TYR A 232 6.79 -18.50 -14.79
CA TYR A 232 7.26 -19.11 -13.56
C TYR A 232 7.79 -20.53 -13.91
N VAL A 233 9.11 -20.70 -13.82
CA VAL A 233 9.75 -21.99 -14.09
C VAL A 233 10.45 -22.43 -12.81
N LYS A 234 10.12 -23.64 -12.34
CA LYS A 234 10.83 -24.25 -11.22
C LYS A 234 12.27 -24.58 -11.59
N ALA A 235 13.11 -24.78 -10.58
CA ALA A 235 14.52 -25.13 -10.78
C ALA A 235 14.72 -26.44 -11.56
N ASP A 236 13.73 -27.34 -11.53
CA ASP A 236 13.67 -28.62 -12.27
C ASP A 236 13.14 -28.48 -13.72
N GLY A 237 12.82 -27.26 -14.15
CA GLY A 237 12.29 -26.97 -15.48
C GLY A 237 10.78 -27.11 -15.64
N ASP A 238 10.05 -27.53 -14.63
CA ASP A 238 8.58 -27.55 -14.64
C ASP A 238 8.00 -26.13 -14.67
N LYS A 239 6.98 -25.92 -15.50
CA LYS A 239 6.24 -24.65 -15.63
C LYS A 239 5.03 -24.60 -14.73
#